data_b6b16b2d34d27e17a59f138d66aba8bc
#
_entry.id   b6b16b2d34d27e17a59f138d66aba8bc
#
_cell.length_a   1.000
_cell.length_b   1.000
_cell.length_c   1.000
_cell.angle_alpha   90.00
_cell.angle_beta   90.00
_cell.angle_gamma   90.00
#
_symmetry.space_group_name_H-M   'P 1'
#
loop_
_entity.id
_entity.type
_entity.pdbx_description
1 polymer ?
#
loop_
_entity_poly.entity_id
_entity_poly.type
_entity_poly.pdbx_seq_one_letter_code
_entity_poly.pdbx_strand_id
1 'polypeptide(L)'
;MKSKRISFGQGKGSITHNNRTFIANNVDRNRIADNVTFISKPIGDVYEELFGGAVERYNARQKRNDRKIHSTYYEHLFHCKPSNSVITATDKRKSFYEDVVQIGKMEDSGFGTEDFQLVADCLTEYMSGFQERNPNFHVFNAVLHMDEATPHLHIDYVPIGHYKRGMDTQNGIVQALKEMGYGEGKQAIARWRAAEVEVLNKICQEHGIEPLPPEKSRGTLEVSEYKEQRRKAEQLEIENEKLRSELDALNVELKSATEKKVKIVEIDSIETKKSRFSKKVSISEEDFENLTDLAKKQVASVKNTKKLKSENTELSQKVVDLEVQVKFLTAELDKYRQPATFSREKLKNESQKISELEQLRSKYRKALEFINSRALATEFEVFQHTTARGSQLE
;
A
#
# COMPACT_ATOMS: atom_id res chain seq x y z
N MET A 1 -8.52 19.34 11.24
CA MET A 1 -8.20 17.95 11.57
C MET A 1 -7.27 17.39 10.50
N LYS A 2 -6.24 16.67 10.90
CA LYS A 2 -5.26 16.07 9.98
C LYS A 2 -5.82 14.74 9.53
N SER A 3 -6.15 14.60 8.25
CA SER A 3 -6.77 13.36 7.72
C SER A 3 -5.70 12.39 7.25
N LYS A 4 -5.69 11.14 7.75
CA LYS A 4 -4.69 10.12 7.42
C LYS A 4 -5.32 8.77 7.10
N ARG A 5 -4.63 8.01 6.26
CA ARG A 5 -5.08 6.68 5.86
C ARG A 5 -4.37 5.60 6.68
N ILE A 6 -5.12 4.62 7.17
CA ILE A 6 -4.57 3.47 7.87
C ILE A 6 -4.34 2.33 6.87
N SER A 7 -3.16 1.74 6.95
CA SER A 7 -2.80 0.50 6.27
C SER A 7 -2.59 -0.60 7.31
N PHE A 8 -3.29 -1.71 7.16
CA PHE A 8 -3.18 -2.90 8.00
C PHE A 8 -3.13 -4.13 7.10
N GLY A 9 -2.00 -4.77 7.04
CA GLY A 9 -1.81 -5.86 6.09
C GLY A 9 -0.79 -6.89 6.52
N GLN A 10 -0.82 -8.05 5.85
CA GLN A 10 0.11 -9.14 6.11
C GLN A 10 1.52 -8.73 5.67
N GLY A 11 2.49 -8.88 6.58
CA GLY A 11 3.90 -8.76 6.32
C GLY A 11 4.52 -10.02 5.73
N LYS A 12 5.82 -9.96 5.45
CA LYS A 12 6.61 -11.08 4.89
C LYS A 12 7.08 -12.08 5.94
N GLY A 13 7.09 -11.70 7.22
CA GLY A 13 7.55 -12.53 8.32
C GLY A 13 9.08 -12.71 8.32
N SER A 14 9.82 -11.63 8.53
CA SER A 14 11.27 -11.64 8.63
C SER A 14 11.74 -10.99 9.92
N ILE A 15 11.95 -11.79 10.96
CA ILE A 15 12.42 -11.33 12.27
C ILE A 15 13.80 -10.65 12.16
N THR A 16 14.66 -11.10 11.24
CA THR A 16 15.97 -10.48 11.02
C THR A 16 15.84 -9.04 10.49
N HIS A 17 14.86 -8.77 9.64
CA HIS A 17 14.52 -7.41 9.19
C HIS A 17 13.90 -6.59 10.32
N ASN A 18 12.91 -7.16 10.99
CA ASN A 18 12.16 -6.45 12.04
C ASN A 18 13.09 -6.03 13.20
N ASN A 19 14.05 -6.89 13.58
CA ASN A 19 14.99 -6.63 14.68
C ASN A 19 16.32 -6.02 14.23
N ARG A 20 16.41 -5.56 12.96
CA ARG A 20 17.62 -4.92 12.39
C ARG A 20 18.91 -5.76 12.48
N THR A 21 18.81 -7.08 12.58
CA THR A 21 19.96 -7.98 12.38
C THR A 21 20.33 -8.09 10.90
N PHE A 22 19.37 -7.80 10.01
CA PHE A 22 19.57 -7.51 8.60
C PHE A 22 19.07 -6.10 8.29
N ILE A 23 19.93 -5.25 7.73
CA ILE A 23 19.65 -3.85 7.42
C ILE A 23 19.44 -3.71 5.91
N ALA A 24 18.21 -3.38 5.51
CA ALA A 24 17.85 -3.12 4.11
C ALA A 24 18.30 -1.72 3.66
N ASN A 25 18.36 -1.49 2.34
CA ASN A 25 18.85 -0.22 1.76
C ASN A 25 17.98 1.01 2.06
N ASN A 26 16.73 0.81 2.44
CA ASN A 26 15.76 1.87 2.77
C ASN A 26 15.79 2.28 4.25
N VAL A 27 16.69 1.70 5.05
CA VAL A 27 16.86 1.97 6.49
C VAL A 27 17.89 3.06 6.69
N ASP A 28 17.54 4.10 7.44
CA ASP A 28 18.49 5.09 7.92
C ASP A 28 19.23 4.57 9.15
N ARG A 29 20.51 4.21 8.95
CA ARG A 29 21.36 3.61 9.99
C ARG A 29 21.56 4.50 11.21
N ASN A 30 21.46 5.83 11.05
CA ASN A 30 21.61 6.78 12.14
C ASN A 30 20.39 6.82 13.07
N ARG A 31 19.26 6.30 12.60
CA ARG A 31 17.98 6.32 13.29
C ARG A 31 17.54 4.95 13.81
N ILE A 32 18.35 3.92 13.67
CA ILE A 32 18.02 2.58 14.19
C ILE A 32 17.74 2.61 15.71
N ALA A 33 18.40 3.50 16.44
CA ALA A 33 18.18 3.67 17.88
C ALA A 33 16.81 4.27 18.23
N ASP A 34 16.11 4.89 17.26
CA ASP A 34 14.77 5.46 17.45
C ASP A 34 13.68 4.40 17.42
N ASN A 35 14.00 3.19 16.92
CA ASN A 35 13.04 2.08 16.87
C ASN A 35 12.64 1.64 18.28
N VAL A 36 11.34 1.31 18.45
CA VAL A 36 10.81 0.83 19.73
C VAL A 36 10.54 -0.67 19.64
N THR A 37 11.25 -1.46 20.43
CA THR A 37 11.00 -2.90 20.57
C THR A 37 10.10 -3.14 21.79
N PHE A 38 8.88 -3.61 21.56
CA PHE A 38 7.92 -3.93 22.63
C PHE A 38 8.20 -5.31 23.22
N ILE A 39 8.49 -6.29 22.36
CA ILE A 39 8.81 -7.66 22.72
C ILE A 39 9.69 -8.28 21.64
N SER A 40 10.63 -9.14 22.04
CA SER A 40 11.46 -9.94 21.14
C SER A 40 11.89 -11.22 21.85
N LYS A 41 11.28 -12.34 21.45
CA LYS A 41 11.60 -13.69 21.96
C LYS A 41 11.97 -14.60 20.79
N PRO A 42 12.91 -15.54 20.98
CA PRO A 42 13.19 -16.57 19.99
C PRO A 42 11.96 -17.46 19.75
N ILE A 43 11.60 -17.70 18.51
CA ILE A 43 10.39 -18.47 18.16
C ILE A 43 10.44 -19.92 18.68
N GLY A 44 11.63 -20.51 18.80
CA GLY A 44 11.80 -21.85 19.37
C GLY A 44 11.34 -21.92 20.82
N ASP A 45 11.74 -20.94 21.63
CA ASP A 45 11.38 -20.85 23.05
C ASP A 45 9.86 -20.61 23.19
N VAL A 46 9.29 -19.77 22.33
CA VAL A 46 7.86 -19.51 22.29
C VAL A 46 7.06 -20.78 21.98
N TYR A 47 7.50 -21.60 21.03
CA TYR A 47 6.83 -22.85 20.71
C TYR A 47 6.88 -23.85 21.85
N GLU A 48 8.01 -23.92 22.58
CA GLU A 48 8.12 -24.77 23.77
C GLU A 48 7.21 -24.26 24.91
N GLU A 49 7.21 -22.95 25.15
CA GLU A 49 6.33 -22.31 26.15
C GLU A 49 4.84 -22.58 25.86
N LEU A 50 4.42 -22.46 24.60
CA LEU A 50 3.01 -22.58 24.23
C LEU A 50 2.51 -24.03 24.07
N PHE A 51 3.36 -24.91 23.55
CA PHE A 51 2.92 -26.22 23.08
C PHE A 51 3.62 -27.40 23.77
N GLY A 52 4.74 -27.20 24.49
CA GLY A 52 5.48 -28.27 25.17
C GLY A 52 4.59 -29.09 26.09
N GLY A 53 3.84 -28.45 26.98
CA GLY A 53 2.90 -29.14 27.85
C GLY A 53 1.78 -29.87 27.13
N ALA A 54 1.33 -29.36 25.96
CA ALA A 54 0.33 -30.03 25.14
C ALA A 54 0.90 -31.28 24.45
N VAL A 55 2.17 -31.25 24.05
CA VAL A 55 2.90 -32.43 23.53
C VAL A 55 3.01 -33.50 24.62
N GLU A 56 3.39 -33.14 25.83
CA GLU A 56 3.47 -34.07 26.96
C GLU A 56 2.13 -34.75 27.24
N ARG A 57 1.05 -33.97 27.35
CA ARG A 57 -0.30 -34.49 27.55
C ARG A 57 -0.76 -35.38 26.38
N TYR A 58 -0.43 -35.02 25.17
CA TYR A 58 -0.72 -35.81 23.99
C TYR A 58 0.03 -37.15 24.03
N ASN A 59 1.35 -37.11 24.28
CA ASN A 59 2.22 -38.31 24.34
C ASN A 59 1.81 -39.28 25.46
N ALA A 60 1.41 -38.76 26.61
CA ALA A 60 0.93 -39.59 27.73
C ALA A 60 -0.32 -40.42 27.40
N ARG A 61 -1.14 -39.95 26.47
CA ARG A 61 -2.35 -40.66 26.00
C ARG A 61 -2.07 -41.68 24.88
N GLN A 62 -0.87 -41.64 24.26
CA GLN A 62 -0.55 -42.52 23.16
C GLN A 62 -0.04 -43.91 23.66
N LYS A 63 -0.75 -44.96 23.32
CA LYS A 63 -0.32 -46.36 23.61
C LYS A 63 0.82 -46.83 22.70
N ARG A 64 0.88 -46.31 21.47
CA ARG A 64 1.86 -46.71 20.45
C ARG A 64 2.94 -45.64 20.38
N ASN A 65 4.22 -46.09 20.38
CA ASN A 65 5.36 -45.18 20.37
C ASN A 65 5.51 -44.41 19.03
N ASP A 66 5.11 -45.01 17.91
CA ASP A 66 5.11 -44.38 16.57
C ASP A 66 4.11 -43.23 16.42
N ARG A 67 3.18 -43.05 17.38
CA ARG A 67 2.23 -41.94 17.42
C ARG A 67 2.67 -40.78 18.33
N LYS A 68 3.76 -40.98 19.07
CA LYS A 68 4.28 -39.94 19.95
C LYS A 68 5.10 -38.92 19.15
N ILE A 69 5.10 -37.69 19.63
CA ILE A 69 5.96 -36.62 19.14
C ILE A 69 7.26 -36.69 19.93
N HIS A 70 8.37 -37.01 19.25
CA HIS A 70 9.70 -37.21 19.87
C HIS A 70 10.63 -36.00 19.74
N SER A 71 10.24 -34.99 18.93
CA SER A 71 10.94 -33.72 18.78
C SER A 71 10.15 -32.58 19.41
N THR A 72 10.65 -31.35 19.34
CA THR A 72 9.84 -30.18 19.67
C THR A 72 8.63 -30.10 18.75
N TYR A 73 7.54 -29.45 19.21
CA TYR A 73 6.35 -29.28 18.38
C TYR A 73 6.66 -28.50 17.09
N TYR A 74 7.59 -27.54 17.14
CA TYR A 74 8.04 -26.82 15.95
C TYR A 74 8.65 -27.78 14.92
N GLU A 75 9.64 -28.58 15.33
CA GLU A 75 10.30 -29.53 14.42
C GLU A 75 9.35 -30.61 13.90
N HIS A 76 8.44 -31.07 14.76
CA HIS A 76 7.39 -32.02 14.34
C HIS A 76 6.49 -31.46 13.23
N LEU A 77 6.14 -30.18 13.32
CA LEU A 77 5.21 -29.55 12.40
C LEU A 77 5.87 -29.08 11.11
N PHE A 78 7.06 -28.51 11.20
CA PHE A 78 7.74 -27.84 10.07
C PHE A 78 8.93 -28.65 9.51
N HIS A 79 9.31 -29.76 10.14
CA HIS A 79 10.42 -30.63 9.73
C HIS A 79 11.77 -29.92 9.59
N CYS A 80 11.97 -28.84 10.33
CA CYS A 80 13.19 -28.06 10.38
C CYS A 80 13.38 -27.41 11.77
N LYS A 81 14.56 -26.87 12.02
CA LYS A 81 14.85 -26.08 13.21
C LYS A 81 14.11 -24.75 13.18
N PRO A 82 13.81 -24.13 14.36
CA PRO A 82 13.22 -22.80 14.43
C PRO A 82 13.95 -21.78 13.55
N SER A 83 13.16 -21.00 12.79
CA SER A 83 13.67 -20.06 11.78
C SER A 83 13.12 -18.64 12.02
N ASN A 84 13.97 -17.64 11.78
CA ASN A 84 13.61 -16.23 11.81
C ASN A 84 12.77 -15.78 10.59
N SER A 85 12.47 -16.69 9.67
CA SER A 85 11.55 -16.47 8.55
C SER A 85 10.36 -17.41 8.65
N VAL A 86 9.21 -16.99 8.12
CA VAL A 86 8.02 -17.83 8.10
C VAL A 86 8.28 -19.14 7.34
N ILE A 87 8.05 -20.25 8.00
CA ILE A 87 8.03 -21.59 7.40
C ILE A 87 6.57 -22.02 7.24
N THR A 88 6.26 -22.65 6.11
CA THR A 88 4.93 -23.20 5.85
C THR A 88 4.99 -24.73 5.85
N ALA A 89 4.19 -25.34 6.72
CA ALA A 89 4.05 -26.81 6.79
C ALA A 89 3.26 -27.36 5.58
N THR A 90 3.33 -28.69 5.40
CA THR A 90 2.60 -29.38 4.31
C THR A 90 1.08 -29.18 4.38
N ASP A 91 0.52 -29.01 5.56
CA ASP A 91 -0.90 -28.71 5.81
C ASP A 91 -1.25 -27.22 5.75
N LYS A 92 -0.33 -26.40 5.23
CA LYS A 92 -0.43 -24.94 5.04
C LYS A 92 -0.43 -24.10 6.32
N ARG A 93 -0.18 -24.69 7.49
CA ARG A 93 0.08 -23.90 8.70
C ARG A 93 1.39 -23.13 8.57
N LYS A 94 1.40 -21.89 9.02
CA LYS A 94 2.62 -21.06 9.05
C LYS A 94 3.22 -21.09 10.46
N SER A 95 4.55 -21.04 10.55
CA SER A 95 5.24 -21.02 11.84
C SER A 95 4.85 -19.80 12.70
N PHE A 96 4.60 -18.68 12.06
CA PHE A 96 4.05 -17.47 12.67
C PHE A 96 3.42 -16.59 11.58
N TYR A 97 2.72 -15.58 11.99
CA TYR A 97 2.13 -14.55 11.12
C TYR A 97 2.72 -13.21 11.51
N GLU A 98 2.86 -12.35 10.51
CA GLU A 98 3.20 -10.96 10.68
C GLU A 98 2.09 -10.09 10.11
N ASP A 99 1.70 -9.07 10.85
CA ASP A 99 0.94 -7.95 10.33
C ASP A 99 1.75 -6.66 10.47
N VAL A 100 1.65 -5.80 9.43
CA VAL A 100 2.28 -4.48 9.39
C VAL A 100 1.20 -3.43 9.45
N VAL A 101 1.34 -2.50 10.39
CA VAL A 101 0.39 -1.44 10.66
C VAL A 101 1.05 -0.08 10.45
N GLN A 102 0.43 0.78 9.64
CA GLN A 102 0.93 2.11 9.32
C GLN A 102 -0.20 3.12 9.26
N ILE A 103 0.08 4.36 9.70
CA ILE A 103 -0.83 5.50 9.63
C ILE A 103 -0.21 6.57 8.72
N GLY A 104 -0.95 6.97 7.66
CA GLY A 104 -0.48 7.94 6.69
C GLY A 104 0.55 7.40 5.70
N LYS A 105 1.28 8.29 5.06
CA LYS A 105 2.32 8.04 4.06
C LYS A 105 3.48 9.02 4.26
N MET A 106 4.54 8.83 3.46
CA MET A 106 5.78 9.60 3.60
C MET A 106 5.54 11.12 3.59
N GLU A 107 4.61 11.60 2.78
CA GLU A 107 4.35 13.03 2.60
C GLU A 107 3.63 13.67 3.80
N ASP A 108 2.86 12.90 4.56
CA ASP A 108 2.03 13.40 5.65
C ASP A 108 2.38 12.86 7.05
N SER A 109 3.16 11.79 7.13
CA SER A 109 3.54 11.10 8.37
C SER A 109 4.99 10.64 8.35
N GLY A 110 5.75 11.00 7.32
CA GLY A 110 7.15 10.61 7.16
C GLY A 110 8.09 11.38 8.07
N PHE A 111 9.34 10.92 8.12
CA PHE A 111 10.39 11.58 8.88
C PHE A 111 10.54 13.05 8.49
N GLY A 112 10.61 13.93 9.49
CA GLY A 112 10.69 15.38 9.30
C GLY A 112 9.33 16.07 9.16
N THR A 113 8.21 15.36 9.11
CA THR A 113 6.87 15.95 9.19
C THR A 113 6.47 16.22 10.64
N GLU A 114 5.56 17.17 10.85
CA GLU A 114 5.02 17.49 12.17
C GLU A 114 4.28 16.31 12.84
N ASP A 115 3.79 15.39 12.04
CA ASP A 115 2.95 14.28 12.52
C ASP A 115 3.72 12.98 12.73
N PHE A 116 5.03 12.95 12.45
CA PHE A 116 5.86 11.77 12.59
C PHE A 116 5.77 11.15 14.00
N GLN A 117 5.96 11.97 15.03
CA GLN A 117 5.89 11.50 16.43
C GLN A 117 4.45 11.15 16.85
N LEU A 118 3.47 11.96 16.45
CA LEU A 118 2.06 11.72 16.75
C LEU A 118 1.59 10.35 16.21
N VAL A 119 2.01 9.99 15.01
CA VAL A 119 1.71 8.68 14.41
C VAL A 119 2.40 7.55 15.17
N ALA A 120 3.64 7.74 15.59
CA ALA A 120 4.37 6.77 16.40
C ALA A 120 3.68 6.53 17.76
N ASP A 121 3.17 7.60 18.39
CA ASP A 121 2.44 7.53 19.66
C ASP A 121 1.12 6.75 19.50
N CYS A 122 0.35 7.00 18.44
CA CYS A 122 -0.86 6.23 18.12
C CYS A 122 -0.55 4.73 17.91
N LEU A 123 0.53 4.39 17.21
CA LEU A 123 0.94 3.00 16.98
C LEU A 123 1.43 2.33 18.27
N THR A 124 2.08 3.09 19.14
CA THR A 124 2.52 2.62 20.47
C THR A 124 1.33 2.31 21.37
N GLU A 125 0.36 3.21 21.42
CA GLU A 125 -0.88 3.00 22.17
C GLU A 125 -1.66 1.79 21.62
N TYR A 126 -1.78 1.69 20.30
CA TYR A 126 -2.42 0.54 19.68
C TYR A 126 -1.77 -0.79 20.08
N MET A 127 -0.41 -0.85 20.06
CA MET A 127 0.33 -2.06 20.43
C MET A 127 0.13 -2.43 21.89
N SER A 128 0.04 -1.47 22.80
CA SER A 128 -0.09 -1.71 24.24
C SER A 128 -1.28 -2.59 24.63
N GLY A 129 -2.41 -2.45 23.92
CA GLY A 129 -3.63 -3.25 24.14
C GLY A 129 -3.78 -4.46 23.20
N PHE A 130 -2.82 -4.71 22.30
CA PHE A 130 -2.97 -5.72 21.24
C PHE A 130 -3.15 -7.14 21.79
N GLN A 131 -2.31 -7.55 22.74
CA GLN A 131 -2.35 -8.91 23.30
C GLN A 131 -3.65 -9.19 24.05
N GLU A 132 -4.19 -8.20 24.76
CA GLU A 132 -5.46 -8.33 25.50
C GLU A 132 -6.65 -8.51 24.55
N ARG A 133 -6.67 -7.73 23.46
CA ARG A 133 -7.71 -7.84 22.43
C ARG A 133 -7.63 -9.14 21.65
N ASN A 134 -6.44 -9.72 21.55
CA ASN A 134 -6.15 -10.89 20.72
C ASN A 134 -5.57 -12.06 21.54
N PRO A 135 -6.34 -12.64 22.47
CA PRO A 135 -5.82 -13.64 23.42
C PRO A 135 -5.31 -14.93 22.75
N ASN A 136 -5.81 -15.27 21.57
CA ASN A 136 -5.38 -16.44 20.81
C ASN A 136 -4.21 -16.14 19.82
N PHE A 137 -3.70 -14.91 19.78
CA PHE A 137 -2.52 -14.53 19.03
C PHE A 137 -1.39 -14.19 20.00
N HIS A 138 -0.51 -15.14 20.23
CA HIS A 138 0.63 -14.89 21.12
C HIS A 138 1.70 -14.08 20.40
N VAL A 139 1.80 -12.80 20.76
CA VAL A 139 2.84 -11.92 20.23
C VAL A 139 4.18 -12.27 20.83
N PHE A 140 5.17 -12.55 19.99
CA PHE A 140 6.51 -12.90 20.43
C PHE A 140 7.58 -11.93 19.95
N ASN A 141 7.26 -11.16 18.90
CA ASN A 141 8.10 -10.08 18.39
C ASN A 141 7.22 -8.92 17.94
N ALA A 142 7.49 -7.72 18.44
CA ALA A 142 6.81 -6.51 18.00
C ALA A 142 7.77 -5.32 18.04
N VAL A 143 7.91 -4.63 16.90
CA VAL A 143 8.84 -3.52 16.72
C VAL A 143 8.15 -2.41 15.94
N LEU A 144 8.22 -1.20 16.47
CA LEU A 144 7.88 0.03 15.77
C LEU A 144 9.14 0.57 15.10
N HIS A 145 9.14 0.59 13.77
CA HIS A 145 10.22 1.17 12.99
C HIS A 145 10.03 2.67 12.83
N MET A 146 11.04 3.40 13.28
CA MET A 146 11.15 4.87 13.15
C MET A 146 12.30 5.27 12.22
N ASP A 147 13.07 4.31 11.73
CA ASP A 147 14.30 4.45 10.94
C ASP A 147 14.08 4.30 9.42
N GLU A 148 12.84 4.19 8.99
CA GLU A 148 12.43 4.19 7.58
C GLU A 148 11.66 5.46 7.23
N ALA A 149 11.12 5.51 6.00
CA ALA A 149 10.42 6.69 5.48
C ALA A 149 9.20 7.11 6.31
N THR A 150 8.47 6.16 6.89
CA THR A 150 7.24 6.38 7.66
C THR A 150 7.20 5.46 8.86
N PRO A 151 6.76 5.89 10.06
CA PRO A 151 6.58 5.01 11.19
C PRO A 151 5.62 3.87 10.87
N HIS A 152 6.01 2.65 11.17
CA HIS A 152 5.17 1.47 10.98
C HIS A 152 5.52 0.38 11.99
N LEU A 153 4.49 -0.34 12.42
CA LEU A 153 4.57 -1.36 13.46
C LEU A 153 4.55 -2.75 12.83
N HIS A 154 5.54 -3.57 13.13
CA HIS A 154 5.58 -4.99 12.84
C HIS A 154 5.11 -5.78 14.05
N ILE A 155 4.15 -6.68 13.86
CA ILE A 155 3.60 -7.54 14.91
C ILE A 155 3.69 -8.98 14.45
N ASP A 156 4.59 -9.75 15.07
CA ASP A 156 4.78 -11.17 14.78
C ASP A 156 4.14 -12.01 15.90
N TYR A 157 3.24 -12.93 15.53
CA TYR A 157 2.49 -13.73 16.48
C TYR A 157 2.29 -15.18 16.06
N VAL A 158 2.18 -16.07 17.05
CA VAL A 158 1.81 -17.48 16.88
C VAL A 158 0.33 -17.64 17.21
N PRO A 159 -0.51 -18.13 16.29
CA PRO A 159 -1.93 -18.37 16.59
C PRO A 159 -2.13 -19.66 17.38
N ILE A 160 -2.91 -19.59 18.46
CA ILE A 160 -3.20 -20.69 19.37
C ILE A 160 -4.65 -21.12 19.19
N GLY A 161 -4.86 -22.37 18.80
CA GLY A 161 -6.19 -22.98 18.73
C GLY A 161 -6.34 -24.14 19.71
N HIS A 162 -7.55 -24.31 20.30
CA HIS A 162 -7.88 -25.38 21.21
C HIS A 162 -8.76 -26.43 20.51
N TYR A 163 -8.41 -27.71 20.69
CA TYR A 163 -9.00 -28.82 19.94
C TYR A 163 -9.44 -29.97 20.87
N LYS A 164 -10.57 -30.57 20.54
CA LYS A 164 -11.10 -31.75 21.27
C LYS A 164 -10.40 -33.06 20.88
N ARG A 165 -9.73 -33.11 19.73
CA ARG A 165 -9.06 -34.31 19.18
C ARG A 165 -7.58 -33.99 18.86
N GLY A 166 -6.72 -34.99 19.05
CA GLY A 166 -5.27 -34.81 18.87
C GLY A 166 -4.63 -34.11 20.05
N MET A 167 -3.70 -33.21 19.77
CA MET A 167 -3.19 -32.27 20.79
C MET A 167 -4.31 -31.28 21.13
N ASP A 168 -4.46 -30.98 22.40
CA ASP A 168 -5.49 -30.05 22.89
C ASP A 168 -5.19 -28.60 22.54
N THR A 169 -3.92 -28.24 22.42
CA THR A 169 -3.46 -26.90 22.06
C THR A 169 -2.49 -27.02 20.86
N GLN A 170 -2.75 -26.31 19.79
CA GLN A 170 -1.98 -26.37 18.54
C GLN A 170 -1.86 -24.99 17.90
N ASN A 171 -0.81 -24.81 17.06
CA ASN A 171 -0.75 -23.70 16.12
C ASN A 171 -1.92 -23.85 15.12
N GLY A 172 -2.80 -22.85 15.06
CA GLY A 172 -3.95 -22.91 14.19
C GLY A 172 -4.73 -21.60 14.06
N ILE A 173 -4.47 -20.85 12.98
CA ILE A 173 -5.07 -19.52 12.74
C ILE A 173 -6.61 -19.58 12.63
N VAL A 174 -7.15 -20.63 11.97
CA VAL A 174 -8.61 -20.75 11.78
C VAL A 174 -9.32 -20.96 13.10
N GLN A 175 -8.77 -21.82 13.95
CA GLN A 175 -9.35 -22.11 15.26
C GLN A 175 -9.18 -20.89 16.21
N ALA A 176 -8.03 -20.24 16.19
CA ALA A 176 -7.78 -19.02 16.96
C ALA A 176 -8.81 -17.93 16.61
N LEU A 177 -9.01 -17.65 15.34
CA LEU A 177 -10.01 -16.67 14.86
C LEU A 177 -11.44 -17.05 15.24
N LYS A 178 -11.76 -18.34 15.18
CA LYS A 178 -13.07 -18.85 15.61
C LYS A 178 -13.30 -18.63 17.09
N GLU A 179 -12.32 -18.94 17.93
CA GLU A 179 -12.38 -18.77 19.38
C GLU A 179 -12.49 -17.30 19.79
N MET A 180 -11.84 -16.41 19.06
CA MET A 180 -11.97 -14.95 19.23
C MET A 180 -13.28 -14.38 18.66
N GLY A 181 -14.15 -15.21 18.04
CA GLY A 181 -15.47 -14.77 17.58
C GLY A 181 -15.52 -14.26 16.13
N TYR A 182 -14.43 -14.33 15.38
CA TYR A 182 -14.38 -13.88 13.97
C TYR A 182 -14.93 -14.93 12.98
N GLY A 183 -15.36 -16.11 13.48
CA GLY A 183 -15.94 -17.18 12.69
C GLY A 183 -14.91 -17.99 11.90
N GLU A 184 -15.39 -18.72 10.89
CA GLU A 184 -14.59 -19.63 10.08
C GLU A 184 -14.41 -19.14 8.62
N GLY A 185 -13.50 -19.81 7.89
CA GLY A 185 -13.30 -19.62 6.46
C GLY A 185 -12.37 -18.44 6.11
N LYS A 186 -12.20 -18.24 4.81
CA LYS A 186 -11.23 -17.27 4.25
C LYS A 186 -11.46 -15.81 4.67
N GLN A 187 -12.67 -15.47 5.08
CA GLN A 187 -13.03 -14.10 5.48
C GLN A 187 -12.80 -13.81 6.97
N ALA A 188 -12.51 -14.82 7.81
CA ALA A 188 -12.33 -14.63 9.24
C ALA A 188 -11.18 -13.66 9.56
N ILE A 189 -10.04 -13.80 8.86
CA ILE A 189 -8.90 -12.91 9.03
C ILE A 189 -9.19 -11.48 8.54
N ALA A 190 -9.99 -11.33 7.50
CA ALA A 190 -10.40 -10.00 7.02
C ALA A 190 -11.34 -9.30 8.02
N ARG A 191 -12.26 -10.04 8.65
CA ARG A 191 -13.12 -9.51 9.71
C ARG A 191 -12.31 -9.10 10.94
N TRP A 192 -11.34 -9.92 11.33
CA TRP A 192 -10.43 -9.57 12.43
C TRP A 192 -9.64 -8.30 12.11
N ARG A 193 -9.00 -8.21 10.94
CA ARG A 193 -8.28 -6.99 10.56
C ARG A 193 -9.15 -5.75 10.50
N ALA A 194 -10.39 -5.89 10.03
CA ALA A 194 -11.34 -4.78 10.02
C ALA A 194 -11.69 -4.31 11.45
N ALA A 195 -11.82 -5.23 12.40
CA ALA A 195 -12.04 -4.89 13.81
C ALA A 195 -10.82 -4.18 14.43
N GLU A 196 -9.61 -4.65 14.14
CA GLU A 196 -8.37 -4.00 14.61
C GLU A 196 -8.15 -2.62 13.97
N VAL A 197 -8.50 -2.44 12.69
CA VAL A 197 -8.50 -1.12 12.05
C VAL A 197 -9.49 -0.17 12.74
N GLU A 198 -10.64 -0.66 13.18
CA GLU A 198 -11.62 0.17 13.91
C GLU A 198 -11.09 0.62 15.28
N VAL A 199 -10.34 -0.23 15.96
CA VAL A 199 -9.63 0.16 17.20
C VAL A 199 -8.62 1.28 16.91
N LEU A 200 -7.81 1.09 15.87
CA LEU A 200 -6.81 2.10 15.50
C LEU A 200 -7.45 3.40 15.01
N ASN A 201 -8.59 3.34 14.32
CA ASN A 201 -9.39 4.53 13.96
C ASN A 201 -9.77 5.34 15.19
N LYS A 202 -10.22 4.69 16.29
CA LYS A 202 -10.58 5.37 17.53
C LYS A 202 -9.38 6.05 18.17
N ILE A 203 -8.27 5.33 18.30
CA ILE A 203 -7.02 5.90 18.81
C ILE A 203 -6.60 7.14 17.97
N CYS A 204 -6.63 7.04 16.65
CA CYS A 204 -6.33 8.17 15.78
C CYS A 204 -7.26 9.37 16.03
N GLN A 205 -8.57 9.13 16.21
CA GLN A 205 -9.55 10.19 16.49
C GLN A 205 -9.30 10.87 17.84
N GLU A 206 -8.96 10.11 18.87
CA GLU A 206 -8.59 10.61 20.21
C GLU A 206 -7.34 11.50 20.15
N HIS A 207 -6.41 11.18 19.26
CA HIS A 207 -5.22 11.99 18.96
C HIS A 207 -5.44 13.11 17.91
N GLY A 208 -6.69 13.38 17.50
CA GLY A 208 -7.02 14.45 16.56
C GLY A 208 -6.73 14.16 15.10
N ILE A 209 -6.47 12.90 14.76
CA ILE A 209 -6.32 12.40 13.38
C ILE A 209 -7.67 11.87 12.89
N GLU A 210 -8.15 12.35 11.75
CA GLU A 210 -9.34 11.83 11.08
C GLU A 210 -8.96 10.66 10.16
N PRO A 211 -9.42 9.42 10.44
CA PRO A 211 -9.12 8.29 9.58
C PRO A 211 -9.84 8.40 8.22
N LEU A 212 -9.08 8.34 7.14
CA LEU A 212 -9.63 8.26 5.80
C LEU A 212 -10.08 6.82 5.48
N PRO A 213 -11.13 6.65 4.67
CA PRO A 213 -11.57 5.32 4.25
C PRO A 213 -10.43 4.55 3.57
N PRO A 214 -10.37 3.20 3.74
CA PRO A 214 -9.34 2.39 3.13
C PRO A 214 -9.38 2.52 1.60
N GLU A 215 -8.21 2.66 0.98
CA GLU A 215 -8.08 2.48 -0.47
C GLU A 215 -8.36 1.02 -0.84
N LYS A 216 -8.91 0.82 -2.04
CA LYS A 216 -8.98 -0.54 -2.59
C LYS A 216 -7.58 -1.15 -2.63
N SER A 217 -7.51 -2.44 -2.31
CA SER A 217 -6.32 -3.24 -2.57
C SER A 217 -5.81 -2.96 -3.98
N ARG A 218 -4.50 -2.75 -4.12
CA ARG A 218 -3.79 -2.42 -5.38
C ARG A 218 -3.82 -3.54 -6.44
N GLY A 219 -4.85 -4.39 -6.42
CA GLY A 219 -4.99 -5.50 -7.35
C GLY A 219 -3.90 -6.57 -7.20
N THR A 220 -3.65 -7.30 -8.28
CA THR A 220 -2.71 -8.44 -8.33
C THR A 220 -1.26 -8.07 -8.66
N LEU A 221 -0.94 -6.77 -8.83
CA LEU A 221 0.46 -6.37 -9.05
C LEU A 221 1.30 -6.59 -7.78
N GLU A 222 2.42 -7.24 -7.93
CA GLU A 222 3.48 -7.29 -6.93
C GLU A 222 3.90 -5.86 -6.57
N VAL A 223 4.21 -5.61 -5.29
CA VAL A 223 4.63 -4.27 -4.81
C VAL A 223 5.84 -3.75 -5.59
N SER A 224 6.73 -4.62 -6.03
CA SER A 224 7.87 -4.33 -6.88
C SER A 224 7.45 -3.79 -8.26
N GLU A 225 6.49 -4.45 -8.92
CA GLU A 225 5.99 -4.06 -10.23
C GLU A 225 5.24 -2.72 -10.18
N TYR A 226 4.42 -2.51 -9.14
CA TYR A 226 3.74 -1.24 -8.92
C TYR A 226 4.73 -0.09 -8.70
N LYS A 227 5.77 -0.30 -7.86
CA LYS A 227 6.82 0.71 -7.63
C LYS A 227 7.60 1.01 -8.91
N GLU A 228 7.87 0.00 -9.72
CA GLU A 228 8.57 0.18 -11.00
C GLU A 228 7.73 0.97 -12.01
N GLN A 229 6.44 0.64 -12.16
CA GLN A 229 5.54 1.38 -13.05
C GLN A 229 5.33 2.83 -12.60
N ARG A 230 5.19 3.06 -11.28
CA ARG A 230 5.10 4.42 -10.74
C ARG A 230 6.37 5.22 -11.05
N ARG A 231 7.55 4.63 -10.85
CA ARG A 231 8.82 5.29 -11.16
C ARG A 231 8.99 5.60 -12.64
N LYS A 232 8.51 4.72 -13.53
CA LYS A 232 8.47 4.98 -14.98
C LYS A 232 7.55 6.14 -15.33
N ALA A 233 6.36 6.19 -14.73
CA ALA A 233 5.41 7.28 -14.94
C ALA A 233 6.01 8.64 -14.49
N GLU A 234 6.60 8.69 -13.29
CA GLU A 234 7.27 9.90 -12.76
C GLU A 234 8.44 10.34 -13.66
N GLN A 235 9.24 9.41 -14.18
CA GLN A 235 10.33 9.73 -15.11
C GLN A 235 9.82 10.32 -16.42
N LEU A 236 8.74 9.77 -16.98
CA LEU A 236 8.12 10.28 -18.21
C LEU A 236 7.47 11.65 -18.00
N GLU A 237 6.91 11.93 -16.82
CA GLU A 237 6.39 13.25 -16.47
C GLU A 237 7.51 14.29 -16.45
N ILE A 238 8.63 13.99 -15.80
CA ILE A 238 9.82 14.88 -15.76
C ILE A 238 10.37 15.13 -17.18
N GLU A 239 10.48 14.08 -18.00
CA GLU A 239 10.95 14.19 -19.38
C GLU A 239 9.99 15.04 -20.23
N ASN A 240 8.69 14.87 -20.06
CA ASN A 240 7.67 15.66 -20.75
C ASN A 240 7.76 17.15 -20.37
N GLU A 241 7.92 17.45 -19.08
CA GLU A 241 8.06 18.84 -18.59
C GLU A 241 9.32 19.50 -19.17
N LYS A 242 10.43 18.76 -19.22
CA LYS A 242 11.68 19.23 -19.86
C LYS A 242 11.48 19.54 -21.33
N LEU A 243 10.89 18.62 -22.10
CA LEU A 243 10.64 18.81 -23.52
C LEU A 243 9.66 19.95 -23.81
N ARG A 244 8.66 20.17 -22.95
CA ARG A 244 7.77 21.34 -23.05
C ARG A 244 8.55 22.64 -22.88
N SER A 245 9.44 22.72 -21.89
CA SER A 245 10.29 23.88 -21.69
C SER A 245 11.21 24.16 -22.89
N GLU A 246 11.79 23.11 -23.49
CA GLU A 246 12.59 23.21 -24.72
C GLU A 246 11.75 23.68 -25.91
N LEU A 247 10.52 23.17 -26.04
CA LEU A 247 9.57 23.58 -27.07
C LEU A 247 9.20 25.06 -26.96
N ASP A 248 8.93 25.53 -25.75
CA ASP A 248 8.60 26.95 -25.49
C ASP A 248 9.79 27.85 -25.82
N ALA A 249 11.00 27.47 -25.44
CA ALA A 249 12.22 28.21 -25.80
C ALA A 249 12.40 28.28 -27.32
N LEU A 250 12.19 27.18 -28.02
CA LEU A 250 12.28 27.10 -29.47
C LEU A 250 11.20 27.94 -30.18
N ASN A 251 9.98 27.99 -29.63
CA ASN A 251 8.88 28.83 -30.09
C ASN A 251 9.24 30.33 -29.99
N VAL A 252 9.88 30.76 -28.90
CA VAL A 252 10.35 32.13 -28.72
C VAL A 252 11.44 32.47 -29.76
N GLU A 253 12.39 31.56 -29.97
CA GLU A 253 13.44 31.74 -30.96
C GLU A 253 12.87 31.79 -32.37
N LEU A 254 11.92 30.91 -32.73
CA LEU A 254 11.23 30.93 -34.00
C LEU A 254 10.46 32.23 -34.25
N LYS A 255 9.76 32.77 -33.24
CA LYS A 255 9.12 34.08 -33.31
C LYS A 255 10.14 35.18 -33.60
N SER A 256 11.25 35.22 -32.84
CA SER A 256 12.29 36.23 -33.03
C SER A 256 12.95 36.15 -34.43
N ALA A 257 13.13 34.93 -34.95
CA ALA A 257 13.67 34.70 -36.30
C ALA A 257 12.69 35.12 -37.42
N THR A 258 11.37 34.97 -37.18
CA THR A 258 10.35 35.41 -38.17
C THR A 258 10.08 36.90 -38.12
N GLU A 259 10.29 37.58 -36.98
CA GLU A 259 10.11 39.02 -36.81
C GLU A 259 11.30 39.84 -37.37
N LYS A 260 12.47 39.24 -37.52
CA LYS A 260 13.63 39.85 -38.17
C LYS A 260 13.45 39.92 -39.70
N LYS A 261 12.36 40.53 -40.15
CA LYS A 261 12.25 40.94 -41.56
C LYS A 261 13.26 42.03 -41.81
N VAL A 262 14.12 41.82 -42.80
CA VAL A 262 14.92 42.91 -43.40
C VAL A 262 13.96 44.06 -43.64
N LYS A 263 14.24 45.22 -43.04
CA LYS A 263 13.35 46.37 -43.22
C LYS A 263 13.41 46.74 -44.69
N ILE A 264 12.28 46.62 -45.37
CA ILE A 264 12.14 46.96 -46.81
C ILE A 264 12.65 48.37 -47.08
N VAL A 265 12.48 49.27 -46.10
CA VAL A 265 12.97 50.66 -46.09
C VAL A 265 14.49 50.76 -46.37
N GLU A 266 15.31 49.80 -45.90
CA GLU A 266 16.76 49.84 -46.15
C GLU A 266 17.09 49.45 -47.60
N ILE A 267 16.27 48.68 -48.28
CA ILE A 267 16.42 48.32 -49.70
C ILE A 267 15.89 49.46 -50.59
N ASP A 268 14.77 50.06 -50.22
CA ASP A 268 14.14 51.13 -50.96
C ASP A 268 14.90 52.44 -50.89
N SER A 269 15.83 52.61 -49.93
CA SER A 269 16.68 53.79 -49.81
C SER A 269 17.89 53.79 -50.75
N ILE A 270 18.14 52.68 -51.45
CA ILE A 270 19.26 52.55 -52.36
C ILE A 270 19.03 53.35 -53.61
N GLU A 271 19.89 54.39 -53.84
CA GLU A 271 19.83 55.22 -55.07
C GLU A 271 20.31 54.46 -56.36
N THR A 272 19.41 54.35 -57.30
CA THR A 272 19.71 53.68 -58.60
C THR A 272 19.81 54.71 -59.76
N LYS A 273 20.89 54.63 -60.50
CA LYS A 273 21.07 55.43 -61.73
C LYS A 273 20.80 54.57 -62.95
N LYS A 274 19.81 54.90 -63.77
CA LYS A 274 19.48 54.20 -65.05
C LYS A 274 20.26 54.86 -66.14
N SER A 275 20.98 54.06 -66.95
CA SER A 275 21.66 54.51 -68.15
C SER A 275 20.60 54.86 -69.22
N ARG A 276 20.80 56.05 -69.92
CA ARG A 276 19.94 56.48 -71.00
C ARG A 276 20.14 55.67 -72.32
N PHE A 277 21.25 54.97 -72.38
CA PHE A 277 21.66 54.24 -73.64
C PHE A 277 21.75 52.72 -73.44
N SER A 278 21.48 52.20 -72.25
CA SER A 278 21.54 50.78 -72.04
C SER A 278 20.52 50.37 -70.95
N LYS A 279 20.12 49.08 -70.97
CA LYS A 279 19.23 48.51 -69.91
C LYS A 279 19.96 48.27 -68.55
N LYS A 280 21.17 48.88 -68.41
CA LYS A 280 21.97 48.71 -67.16
C LYS A 280 21.51 49.71 -66.09
N VAL A 281 21.40 49.25 -64.87
CA VAL A 281 21.21 50.05 -63.70
C VAL A 281 22.53 50.02 -62.93
N SER A 282 23.09 51.18 -62.58
CA SER A 282 24.26 51.29 -61.71
C SER A 282 23.87 51.75 -60.36
N ILE A 283 24.50 51.20 -59.35
CA ILE A 283 24.40 51.56 -57.94
C ILE A 283 25.82 51.88 -57.41
N SER A 284 25.98 52.52 -56.29
CA SER A 284 27.29 52.74 -55.69
C SER A 284 27.90 51.40 -55.24
N GLU A 285 29.23 51.34 -55.12
CA GLU A 285 29.94 50.16 -54.64
C GLU A 285 29.51 49.80 -53.21
N GLU A 286 29.35 50.82 -52.35
CA GLU A 286 28.91 50.73 -51.01
C GLU A 286 27.46 50.14 -50.91
N ASP A 287 26.52 50.60 -51.74
CA ASP A 287 25.16 50.08 -51.80
C ASP A 287 25.12 48.62 -52.31
N PHE A 288 26.03 48.28 -53.27
CA PHE A 288 26.15 46.92 -53.74
C PHE A 288 26.65 45.96 -52.68
N GLU A 289 27.66 46.34 -51.91
CA GLU A 289 28.16 45.56 -50.80
C GLU A 289 27.08 45.40 -49.75
N ASN A 290 26.36 46.46 -49.35
CA ASN A 290 25.24 46.45 -48.40
C ASN A 290 24.12 45.51 -48.89
N LEU A 291 23.71 45.59 -50.15
CA LEU A 291 22.71 44.68 -50.75
C LEU A 291 23.15 43.21 -50.70
N THR A 292 24.44 42.99 -51.01
CA THR A 292 25.00 41.63 -50.99
C THR A 292 25.02 41.06 -49.58
N ASP A 293 25.35 41.86 -48.57
CA ASP A 293 25.36 41.46 -47.17
C ASP A 293 23.94 41.24 -46.64
N LEU A 294 22.99 42.10 -46.99
CA LEU A 294 21.58 41.90 -46.68
C LEU A 294 21.02 40.63 -47.31
N ALA A 295 21.38 40.35 -48.56
CA ALA A 295 20.97 39.13 -49.24
C ALA A 295 21.56 37.87 -48.56
N LYS A 296 22.86 37.88 -48.19
CA LYS A 296 23.50 36.78 -47.45
C LYS A 296 22.83 36.56 -46.09
N LYS A 297 22.56 37.64 -45.32
CA LYS A 297 21.86 37.61 -44.05
C LYS A 297 20.43 37.03 -44.22
N GLN A 298 19.72 37.42 -45.27
CA GLN A 298 18.37 36.88 -45.55
C GLN A 298 18.40 35.40 -45.91
N VAL A 299 19.34 34.93 -46.71
CA VAL A 299 19.49 33.49 -47.03
C VAL A 299 19.82 32.68 -45.78
N ALA A 300 20.70 33.18 -44.90
CA ALA A 300 21.05 32.54 -43.67
C ALA A 300 19.81 32.47 -42.71
N SER A 301 19.07 33.58 -42.60
CA SER A 301 17.83 33.64 -41.80
C SER A 301 16.76 32.67 -42.28
N VAL A 302 16.54 32.54 -43.59
CA VAL A 302 15.59 31.58 -44.18
C VAL A 302 16.00 30.14 -43.89
N LYS A 303 17.30 29.80 -44.00
CA LYS A 303 17.81 28.48 -43.66
C LYS A 303 17.60 28.16 -42.19
N ASN A 304 17.96 29.11 -41.31
CA ASN A 304 17.77 28.92 -39.86
C ASN A 304 16.30 28.77 -39.49
N THR A 305 15.41 29.60 -40.02
CA THR A 305 13.96 29.51 -39.81
C THR A 305 13.40 28.16 -40.28
N LYS A 306 13.90 27.63 -41.41
CA LYS A 306 13.48 26.31 -41.90
C LYS A 306 13.94 25.18 -40.97
N LYS A 307 15.16 25.26 -40.44
CA LYS A 307 15.71 24.31 -39.47
C LYS A 307 14.90 24.34 -38.15
N LEU A 308 14.68 25.53 -37.56
CA LEU A 308 13.93 25.73 -36.36
C LEU A 308 12.48 25.23 -36.49
N LYS A 309 11.84 25.43 -37.66
CA LYS A 309 10.49 24.87 -37.90
C LYS A 309 10.49 23.36 -37.93
N SER A 310 11.50 22.71 -38.51
CA SER A 310 11.63 21.25 -38.53
C SER A 310 11.80 20.70 -37.11
N GLU A 311 12.72 21.29 -36.34
CA GLU A 311 13.00 20.92 -34.93
C GLU A 311 11.75 21.11 -34.04
N ASN A 312 11.03 22.23 -34.20
CA ASN A 312 9.81 22.51 -33.49
C ASN A 312 8.71 21.47 -33.78
N THR A 313 8.56 21.06 -35.04
CA THR A 313 7.58 20.03 -35.44
C THR A 313 7.94 18.68 -34.81
N GLU A 314 9.23 18.32 -34.81
CA GLU A 314 9.72 17.06 -34.23
C GLU A 314 9.54 17.01 -32.70
N LEU A 315 9.88 18.11 -32.01
CA LEU A 315 9.65 18.23 -30.55
C LEU A 315 8.16 18.20 -30.20
N SER A 316 7.34 18.91 -30.99
CA SER A 316 5.89 18.90 -30.78
C SER A 316 5.29 17.48 -30.85
N GLN A 317 5.75 16.69 -31.84
CA GLN A 317 5.32 15.30 -31.96
C GLN A 317 5.77 14.45 -30.78
N LYS A 318 7.03 14.60 -30.32
CA LYS A 318 7.54 13.89 -29.15
C LYS A 318 6.74 14.21 -27.87
N VAL A 319 6.38 15.49 -27.67
CA VAL A 319 5.55 15.91 -26.52
C VAL A 319 4.19 15.22 -26.58
N VAL A 320 3.54 15.18 -27.75
CA VAL A 320 2.24 14.52 -27.92
C VAL A 320 2.35 13.02 -27.63
N ASP A 321 3.37 12.35 -28.15
CA ASP A 321 3.57 10.91 -27.93
C ASP A 321 3.79 10.58 -26.46
N LEU A 322 4.56 11.40 -25.73
CA LEU A 322 4.79 11.26 -24.30
C LEU A 322 3.51 11.55 -23.49
N GLU A 323 2.72 12.55 -23.86
CA GLU A 323 1.43 12.80 -23.23
C GLU A 323 0.48 11.61 -23.33
N VAL A 324 0.45 10.94 -24.47
CA VAL A 324 -0.33 9.71 -24.67
C VAL A 324 0.17 8.60 -23.76
N GLN A 325 1.50 8.42 -23.65
CA GLN A 325 2.09 7.41 -22.77
C GLN A 325 1.81 7.69 -21.28
N VAL A 326 1.95 8.94 -20.84
CA VAL A 326 1.63 9.37 -19.47
C VAL A 326 0.14 9.12 -19.17
N LYS A 327 -0.76 9.50 -20.06
CA LYS A 327 -2.21 9.24 -19.92
C LYS A 327 -2.52 7.75 -19.84
N PHE A 328 -1.88 6.94 -20.67
CA PHE A 328 -2.06 5.48 -20.65
C PHE A 328 -1.60 4.89 -19.32
N LEU A 329 -0.39 5.22 -18.86
CA LEU A 329 0.17 4.72 -17.60
C LEU A 329 -0.64 5.21 -16.39
N THR A 330 -1.10 6.47 -16.40
CA THR A 330 -1.96 7.02 -15.36
C THR A 330 -3.30 6.28 -15.31
N ALA A 331 -3.91 6.02 -16.47
CA ALA A 331 -5.17 5.25 -16.54
C ALA A 331 -4.98 3.79 -16.07
N GLU A 332 -3.83 3.16 -16.38
CA GLU A 332 -3.49 1.84 -15.86
C GLU A 332 -3.31 1.88 -14.33
N LEU A 333 -2.59 2.86 -13.80
CA LEU A 333 -2.42 3.06 -12.36
C LEU A 333 -3.75 3.35 -11.67
N ASP A 334 -4.67 4.10 -12.31
CA ASP A 334 -5.99 4.41 -11.78
C ASP A 334 -6.94 3.21 -11.74
N LYS A 335 -6.75 2.20 -12.59
CA LYS A 335 -7.46 0.91 -12.44
C LYS A 335 -7.19 0.26 -11.08
N TYR A 336 -6.01 0.49 -10.52
CA TYR A 336 -5.62 0.04 -9.18
C TYR A 336 -5.97 1.05 -8.08
N ARG A 337 -6.36 2.28 -8.44
CA ARG A 337 -6.72 3.38 -7.54
C ARG A 337 -8.23 3.59 -7.36
N GLN A 338 -9.10 2.92 -8.11
CA GLN A 338 -10.54 3.21 -8.08
C GLN A 338 -11.15 3.11 -6.66
N PRO A 339 -11.89 4.13 -6.21
CA PRO A 339 -12.36 4.19 -4.83
C PRO A 339 -13.41 3.14 -4.51
N ALA A 340 -13.37 2.65 -3.27
CA ALA A 340 -14.24 1.62 -2.71
C ALA A 340 -15.70 2.08 -2.45
N THR A 341 -16.33 2.79 -3.38
CA THR A 341 -17.74 3.22 -3.20
C THR A 341 -18.69 2.03 -3.14
N PHE A 342 -18.44 0.99 -3.93
CA PHE A 342 -19.25 -0.23 -3.91
C PHE A 342 -19.05 -1.11 -2.66
N SER A 343 -17.84 -1.06 -2.05
CA SER A 343 -17.55 -1.75 -0.78
C SER A 343 -18.16 -1.06 0.43
N ARG A 344 -18.32 0.26 0.40
CA ARG A 344 -18.84 1.04 1.54
C ARG A 344 -20.32 0.76 1.79
N GLU A 345 -21.11 0.62 0.74
CA GLU A 345 -22.53 0.25 0.84
C GLU A 345 -22.69 -1.20 1.32
N LYS A 346 -21.85 -2.10 0.82
CA LYS A 346 -21.84 -3.51 1.23
C LYS A 346 -21.36 -3.68 2.67
N LEU A 347 -20.31 -2.96 3.09
CA LEU A 347 -19.83 -2.93 4.48
C LEU A 347 -20.85 -2.27 5.42
N LYS A 348 -21.52 -1.20 4.99
CA LYS A 348 -22.58 -0.57 5.77
C LYS A 348 -23.77 -1.50 5.95
N ASN A 349 -24.16 -2.24 4.91
CA ASN A 349 -25.22 -3.24 4.97
C ASN A 349 -24.82 -4.47 5.81
N GLU A 350 -23.57 -4.90 5.73
CA GLU A 350 -23.04 -6.01 6.57
C GLU A 350 -22.91 -5.57 8.04
N SER A 351 -22.42 -4.35 8.32
CA SER A 351 -22.35 -3.77 9.65
C SER A 351 -23.75 -3.62 10.27
N GLN A 352 -24.73 -3.22 9.49
CA GLN A 352 -26.11 -3.12 9.94
C GLN A 352 -26.72 -4.50 10.25
N LYS A 353 -26.46 -5.51 9.41
CA LYS A 353 -26.84 -6.90 9.67
C LYS A 353 -26.16 -7.49 10.92
N ILE A 354 -24.90 -7.16 11.13
CA ILE A 354 -24.17 -7.58 12.35
C ILE A 354 -24.83 -6.96 13.59
N SER A 355 -25.14 -5.67 13.56
CA SER A 355 -25.83 -4.98 14.65
C SER A 355 -27.22 -5.58 14.92
N GLU A 356 -27.99 -5.91 13.88
CA GLU A 356 -29.29 -6.58 14.02
C GLU A 356 -29.15 -7.99 14.61
N LEU A 357 -28.14 -8.76 14.20
CA LEU A 357 -27.84 -10.08 14.74
C LEU A 357 -27.39 -10.01 16.22
N GLU A 358 -26.62 -9.01 16.60
CA GLU A 358 -26.21 -8.79 18.00
C GLU A 358 -27.41 -8.41 18.87
N GLN A 359 -28.31 -7.59 18.38
CA GLN A 359 -29.57 -7.28 19.08
C GLN A 359 -30.46 -8.52 19.22
N LEU A 360 -30.57 -9.33 18.17
CA LEU A 360 -31.33 -10.59 18.20
C LEU A 360 -30.71 -11.57 19.16
N ARG A 361 -29.37 -11.69 19.17
CA ARG A 361 -28.61 -12.53 20.12
C ARG A 361 -28.82 -12.09 21.59
N SER A 362 -28.83 -10.78 21.82
CA SER A 362 -29.12 -10.20 23.13
C SER A 362 -30.56 -10.52 23.59
N LYS A 363 -31.54 -10.36 22.70
CA LYS A 363 -32.91 -10.73 22.96
C LYS A 363 -33.08 -12.23 23.26
N TYR A 364 -32.42 -13.07 22.46
CA TYR A 364 -32.43 -14.52 22.67
C TYR A 364 -31.79 -14.94 24.00
N ARG A 365 -30.68 -14.30 24.39
CA ARG A 365 -30.04 -14.53 25.69
C ARG A 365 -30.99 -14.18 26.86
N LYS A 366 -31.65 -13.03 26.80
CA LYS A 366 -32.64 -12.62 27.81
C LYS A 366 -33.84 -13.57 27.85
N ALA A 367 -34.28 -14.07 26.70
CA ALA A 367 -35.35 -15.08 26.66
C ALA A 367 -34.91 -16.41 27.27
N LEU A 368 -33.67 -16.88 27.03
CA LEU A 368 -33.13 -18.07 27.70
C LEU A 368 -32.96 -17.90 29.20
N GLU A 369 -32.50 -16.72 29.65
CA GLU A 369 -32.41 -16.40 31.08
C GLU A 369 -33.80 -16.42 31.74
N PHE A 370 -34.82 -15.87 31.07
CA PHE A 370 -36.21 -15.91 31.54
C PHE A 370 -36.75 -17.35 31.60
N ILE A 371 -36.54 -18.17 30.59
CA ILE A 371 -36.92 -19.59 30.49
C ILE A 371 -36.27 -20.38 31.63
N ASN A 372 -34.96 -20.20 31.83
CA ASN A 372 -34.22 -20.85 32.91
C ASN A 372 -34.70 -20.41 34.31
N SER A 373 -34.98 -19.10 34.46
CA SER A 373 -35.51 -18.58 35.75
C SER A 373 -36.88 -19.12 36.12
N ARG A 374 -37.65 -19.61 35.16
CA ARG A 374 -39.00 -20.19 35.35
C ARG A 374 -39.00 -21.73 35.32
N ALA A 375 -37.84 -22.37 35.25
CA ALA A 375 -37.68 -23.84 35.10
C ALA A 375 -38.41 -24.46 33.91
N LEU A 376 -38.58 -23.66 32.81
CA LEU A 376 -39.26 -24.08 31.59
C LEU A 376 -38.29 -24.60 30.51
N ALA A 377 -37.05 -24.88 30.85
CA ALA A 377 -36.00 -25.29 29.91
C ALA A 377 -36.38 -26.58 29.16
N THR A 378 -36.93 -27.54 29.84
CA THR A 378 -37.32 -28.84 29.24
C THR A 378 -38.50 -28.69 28.28
N GLU A 379 -39.48 -27.85 28.57
CA GLU A 379 -40.61 -27.57 27.70
C GLU A 379 -40.19 -26.81 26.44
N PHE A 380 -39.22 -25.92 26.58
CA PHE A 380 -38.64 -25.16 25.45
C PHE A 380 -37.84 -26.06 24.51
N GLU A 381 -37.05 -27.02 25.00
CA GLU A 381 -36.35 -28.00 24.17
C GLU A 381 -37.34 -28.88 23.39
N VAL A 382 -38.43 -29.33 24.01
CA VAL A 382 -39.50 -30.09 23.33
C VAL A 382 -40.13 -29.24 22.22
N PHE A 383 -40.43 -27.97 22.49
CA PHE A 383 -40.97 -27.04 21.48
C PHE A 383 -40.03 -26.83 20.29
N GLN A 384 -38.72 -26.64 20.53
CA GLN A 384 -37.72 -26.51 19.43
C GLN A 384 -37.66 -27.75 18.56
N HIS A 385 -37.70 -28.94 19.13
CA HIS A 385 -37.69 -30.20 18.38
C HIS A 385 -38.96 -30.50 17.60
N THR A 386 -40.11 -29.98 18.04
CA THR A 386 -41.38 -30.14 17.32
C THR A 386 -41.49 -29.14 16.15
N THR A 387 -41.00 -27.89 16.30
CA THR A 387 -41.01 -26.90 15.22
C THR A 387 -39.98 -27.19 14.12
N ALA A 388 -38.81 -27.77 14.47
CA ALA A 388 -37.80 -28.18 13.46
C ALA A 388 -38.27 -29.36 12.58
N ARG A 389 -39.19 -30.19 13.05
CA ARG A 389 -39.82 -31.27 12.24
C ARG A 389 -40.93 -30.76 11.30
N GLY A 390 -41.55 -29.63 11.62
CA GLY A 390 -42.61 -29.03 10.76
C GLY A 390 -42.06 -28.29 9.53
N SER A 391 -40.82 -27.80 9.58
CA SER A 391 -40.19 -27.07 8.46
C SER A 391 -39.46 -27.96 7.43
N GLN A 392 -39.51 -29.29 7.56
CA GLN A 392 -39.01 -30.26 6.56
C GLN A 392 -40.12 -30.86 5.71
N LEU A 393 -41.38 -30.44 5.86
CA LEU A 393 -42.58 -30.95 5.19
C LEU A 393 -43.36 -29.89 4.38
N GLU A 394 -42.75 -28.74 4.10
CA GLU A 394 -43.18 -27.77 3.09
C GLU A 394 -41.97 -27.56 2.09
#